data_617afd252ed422d78de4d6442d635de0
#
_entry.id   617afd252ed422d78de4d6442d635de0
#
_cell.length_a   1.000
_cell.length_b   1.000
_cell.length_c   1.000
_cell.angle_alpha   90.00
_cell.angle_beta   90.00
_cell.angle_gamma   90.00
#
_symmetry.space_group_name_H-M   'P 1'
#
loop_
_entity.id
_entity.type
_entity.pdbx_description
1 polymer ?
#
loop_
_entity_poly.entity_id
_entity_poly.type
_entity_poly.pdbx_seq_one_letter_code
_entity_poly.pdbx_strand_id
1 'polypeptide(L)'
;VTDCGNGLEAYTVGMLLADYLKENIRDSNIKIFATDMDEGTIAKAIKGVYEEEEIKELPAKWRENYFQRFAGGWNISQNIRNMVIFSVHDIVTSPPFSRLDMIICRNVVNIFRIHSRRTVMKRFSYALKQGGLLMLGEGQEIKEMFQWFTPLEGHDTLYRKQKGVHYLKPPLGGNPEKERSANSRVIEEILSAGIPSCIVTDEAYEIIYVGQQGGKYLEFKAGEFSRNLFDILDKEIGIYVNMLVRKLEKEAGAESRESAVMKRNTGSLAIHVIRKFILESWYYLVWFEEKSEEEARKKRTEDYERAELERELRLSQESLLQALEELEMLRNKYE
;
A
#
# COMPACT_ATOMS: atom_id res chain seq x y z
N VAL A 1 8.79 -6.08 -17.60
CA VAL A 1 9.93 -5.43 -16.92
C VAL A 1 9.55 -3.99 -16.66
N THR A 2 9.55 -3.56 -15.41
CA THR A 2 9.22 -2.18 -15.01
C THR A 2 10.51 -1.40 -14.75
N ASP A 3 10.51 -0.08 -15.02
CA ASP A 3 11.69 0.78 -14.90
C ASP A 3 12.89 0.22 -15.68
N CYS A 4 12.63 -0.02 -16.96
CA CYS A 4 13.54 -0.80 -17.81
C CYS A 4 14.80 -0.04 -18.24
N GLY A 5 14.91 1.26 -17.91
CA GLY A 5 16.05 2.09 -18.23
C GLY A 5 16.40 2.06 -19.72
N ASN A 6 17.67 1.83 -20.06
CA ASN A 6 18.13 1.72 -21.44
C ASN A 6 17.67 0.43 -22.16
N GLY A 7 16.81 -0.38 -21.55
CA GLY A 7 16.24 -1.59 -22.12
C GLY A 7 17.10 -2.85 -22.03
N LEU A 8 18.33 -2.76 -21.52
CA LEU A 8 19.24 -3.90 -21.47
C LEU A 8 18.69 -5.05 -20.61
N GLU A 9 18.02 -4.74 -19.49
CA GLU A 9 17.37 -5.75 -18.63
C GLU A 9 16.26 -6.51 -19.40
N ALA A 10 15.41 -5.80 -20.13
CA ALA A 10 14.36 -6.41 -20.93
C ALA A 10 14.92 -7.31 -22.05
N TYR A 11 15.97 -6.86 -22.71
CA TYR A 11 16.67 -7.67 -23.71
C TYR A 11 17.39 -8.87 -23.08
N THR A 12 17.93 -8.72 -21.88
CA THR A 12 18.53 -9.83 -21.11
C THR A 12 17.51 -10.93 -20.84
N VAL A 13 16.29 -10.57 -20.48
CA VAL A 13 15.19 -11.54 -20.33
C VAL A 13 14.91 -12.24 -21.67
N GLY A 14 14.89 -11.50 -22.78
CA GLY A 14 14.74 -12.06 -24.12
C GLY A 14 15.84 -13.05 -24.47
N MET A 15 17.10 -12.72 -24.18
CA MET A 15 18.26 -13.60 -24.40
C MET A 15 18.20 -14.88 -23.53
N LEU A 16 17.82 -14.76 -22.26
CA LEU A 16 17.61 -15.91 -21.37
C LEU A 16 16.57 -16.87 -21.91
N LEU A 17 15.43 -16.34 -22.35
CA LEU A 17 14.35 -17.13 -22.94
C LEU A 17 14.79 -17.78 -24.27
N ALA A 18 15.56 -17.07 -25.08
CA ALA A 18 16.10 -17.62 -26.33
C ALA A 18 17.09 -18.76 -26.09
N ASP A 19 18.01 -18.61 -25.12
CA ASP A 19 18.95 -19.66 -24.74
C ASP A 19 18.25 -20.91 -24.17
N TYR A 20 17.19 -20.70 -23.39
CA TYR A 20 16.42 -21.78 -22.76
C TYR A 20 15.58 -22.56 -23.78
N LEU A 21 14.83 -21.85 -24.65
CA LEU A 21 13.90 -22.46 -25.59
C LEU A 21 14.56 -22.97 -26.86
N LYS A 22 15.70 -22.41 -27.23
CA LYS A 22 16.46 -22.78 -28.46
C LYS A 22 15.57 -22.78 -29.71
N GLU A 23 15.44 -23.95 -30.36
CA GLU A 23 14.62 -24.09 -31.56
C GLU A 23 13.14 -23.87 -31.34
N ASN A 24 12.64 -24.18 -30.12
CA ASN A 24 11.23 -24.01 -29.75
C ASN A 24 10.82 -22.53 -29.60
N ILE A 25 11.76 -21.61 -29.68
CA ILE A 25 11.45 -20.16 -29.57
C ILE A 25 10.57 -19.68 -30.74
N ARG A 26 10.69 -20.32 -31.90
CA ARG A 26 9.90 -19.96 -33.09
C ARG A 26 8.41 -20.26 -32.91
N ASP A 27 8.09 -21.31 -32.17
CA ASP A 27 6.72 -21.74 -31.87
C ASP A 27 6.15 -21.07 -30.60
N SER A 28 6.98 -20.31 -29.90
CA SER A 28 6.62 -19.67 -28.63
C SER A 28 6.17 -18.22 -28.87
N ASN A 29 4.97 -17.89 -28.41
CA ASN A 29 4.47 -16.52 -28.47
C ASN A 29 4.95 -15.72 -27.23
N ILE A 30 6.20 -15.27 -27.29
CA ILE A 30 6.82 -14.48 -26.21
C ILE A 30 6.60 -13.00 -26.48
N LYS A 31 6.09 -12.28 -25.47
CA LYS A 31 5.96 -10.82 -25.46
C LYS A 31 6.48 -10.27 -24.14
N ILE A 32 7.50 -9.43 -24.22
CA ILE A 32 8.12 -8.77 -23.08
C ILE A 32 7.72 -7.29 -23.13
N PHE A 33 6.83 -6.88 -22.22
CA PHE A 33 6.51 -5.46 -22.07
C PHE A 33 7.58 -4.82 -21.18
N ALA A 34 8.29 -3.85 -21.71
CA ALA A 34 9.33 -3.10 -21.02
C ALA A 34 8.88 -1.65 -20.86
N THR A 35 8.80 -1.18 -19.63
CA THR A 35 8.19 0.11 -19.33
C THR A 35 9.10 0.99 -18.48
N ASP A 36 9.03 2.29 -18.74
CA ASP A 36 9.68 3.33 -17.96
C ASP A 36 8.80 4.58 -17.95
N MET A 37 8.99 5.48 -17.00
CA MET A 37 8.26 6.75 -16.94
C MET A 37 8.88 7.80 -17.90
N ASP A 38 10.17 7.68 -18.19
CA ASP A 38 10.90 8.64 -19.02
C ASP A 38 10.83 8.27 -20.52
N GLU A 39 10.21 9.15 -21.29
CA GLU A 39 10.08 8.99 -22.74
C GLU A 39 11.44 8.96 -23.45
N GLY A 40 12.41 9.78 -22.99
CA GLY A 40 13.76 9.83 -23.54
C GLY A 40 14.51 8.52 -23.34
N THR A 41 14.33 7.90 -22.19
CA THR A 41 14.87 6.58 -21.82
C THR A 41 14.26 5.49 -22.69
N ILE A 42 12.96 5.47 -22.87
CA ILE A 42 12.26 4.54 -23.77
C ILE A 42 12.74 4.70 -25.21
N ALA A 43 12.92 5.93 -25.69
CA ALA A 43 13.43 6.16 -27.05
C ALA A 43 14.86 5.60 -27.27
N LYS A 44 15.71 5.64 -26.23
CA LYS A 44 17.04 5.00 -26.24
C LYS A 44 16.92 3.47 -26.24
N ALA A 45 16.08 2.92 -25.38
CA ALA A 45 15.85 1.48 -25.27
C ALA A 45 15.34 0.87 -26.60
N ILE A 46 14.44 1.55 -27.29
CA ILE A 46 13.93 1.13 -28.61
C ILE A 46 15.06 1.04 -29.64
N LYS A 47 16.05 1.94 -29.61
CA LYS A 47 17.19 1.90 -30.54
C LYS A 47 18.01 0.62 -30.36
N GLY A 48 18.11 0.10 -29.11
CA GLY A 48 18.85 -1.12 -28.81
C GLY A 48 20.33 -1.04 -29.16
N VAL A 49 20.92 0.13 -29.03
CA VAL A 49 22.32 0.43 -29.32
C VAL A 49 23.06 0.70 -28.02
N TYR A 50 24.16 0.04 -27.81
CA TYR A 50 24.93 0.05 -26.57
C TYR A 50 26.40 0.33 -26.81
N GLU A 51 27.03 0.99 -25.86
CA GLU A 51 28.48 1.10 -25.80
C GLU A 51 29.11 -0.18 -25.24
N GLU A 52 30.41 -0.38 -25.49
CA GLU A 52 31.16 -1.57 -24.99
C GLU A 52 31.04 -1.70 -23.44
N GLU A 53 31.09 -0.56 -22.74
CA GLU A 53 31.01 -0.51 -21.27
C GLU A 53 29.66 -0.99 -20.74
N GLU A 54 28.56 -0.77 -21.46
CA GLU A 54 27.19 -1.14 -21.02
C GLU A 54 26.97 -2.65 -21.11
N ILE A 55 27.66 -3.33 -22.03
CA ILE A 55 27.47 -4.77 -22.27
C ILE A 55 28.65 -5.63 -21.81
N LYS A 56 29.71 -5.03 -21.24
CA LYS A 56 30.93 -5.76 -20.84
C LYS A 56 30.68 -6.86 -19.82
N GLU A 57 29.69 -6.67 -18.92
CA GLU A 57 29.31 -7.62 -17.88
C GLU A 57 28.48 -8.81 -18.41
N LEU A 58 27.96 -8.70 -19.62
CA LEU A 58 27.27 -9.80 -20.25
C LEU A 58 28.26 -10.95 -20.60
N PRO A 59 27.82 -12.22 -20.48
CA PRO A 59 28.62 -13.36 -20.91
C PRO A 59 29.10 -13.17 -22.36
N ALA A 60 30.37 -13.49 -22.66
CA ALA A 60 30.95 -13.35 -24.00
C ALA A 60 30.10 -14.04 -25.07
N LYS A 61 29.63 -15.26 -24.78
CA LYS A 61 28.72 -16.03 -25.64
C LYS A 61 27.43 -15.23 -26.01
N TRP A 62 26.87 -14.47 -25.07
CA TRP A 62 25.67 -13.68 -25.33
C TRP A 62 25.97 -12.45 -26.19
N ARG A 63 27.10 -11.82 -25.95
CA ARG A 63 27.56 -10.69 -26.81
C ARG A 63 27.76 -11.13 -28.25
N GLU A 64 28.39 -12.29 -28.46
CA GLU A 64 28.61 -12.85 -29.81
C GLU A 64 27.31 -13.31 -30.48
N ASN A 65 26.39 -13.92 -29.77
CA ASN A 65 25.18 -14.49 -30.33
C ASN A 65 24.07 -13.46 -30.58
N TYR A 66 23.99 -12.44 -29.71
CA TYR A 66 22.83 -11.54 -29.68
C TYR A 66 23.15 -10.10 -29.98
N PHE A 67 24.40 -9.74 -30.21
CA PHE A 67 24.78 -8.39 -30.56
C PHE A 67 25.59 -8.39 -31.88
N GLN A 68 25.47 -7.32 -32.64
CA GLN A 68 26.25 -7.06 -33.84
C GLN A 68 27.06 -5.79 -33.64
N ARG A 69 28.35 -5.87 -33.83
CA ARG A 69 29.26 -4.73 -33.73
C ARG A 69 29.16 -3.85 -34.96
N PHE A 70 29.13 -2.55 -34.79
CA PHE A 70 29.21 -1.56 -35.86
C PHE A 70 30.06 -0.36 -35.43
N ALA A 71 30.29 0.62 -36.28
CA ALA A 71 31.17 1.78 -36.00
C ALA A 71 30.71 2.65 -34.82
N GLY A 72 29.43 2.58 -34.42
CA GLY A 72 28.83 3.34 -33.32
C GLY A 72 28.57 2.54 -32.03
N GLY A 73 29.08 1.30 -31.92
CA GLY A 73 28.86 0.43 -30.76
C GLY A 73 28.33 -0.95 -31.09
N TRP A 74 27.42 -1.46 -30.26
CA TRP A 74 26.80 -2.76 -30.36
C TRP A 74 25.29 -2.65 -30.53
N ASN A 75 24.74 -3.32 -31.49
CA ASN A 75 23.31 -3.33 -31.76
C ASN A 75 22.72 -4.70 -31.40
N ILE A 76 21.66 -4.74 -30.63
CA ILE A 76 20.94 -5.97 -30.27
C ILE A 76 20.32 -6.62 -31.50
N SER A 77 20.36 -7.93 -31.61
CA SER A 77 19.83 -8.68 -32.76
C SER A 77 18.32 -8.49 -32.93
N GLN A 78 17.85 -8.49 -34.16
CA GLN A 78 16.45 -8.28 -34.50
C GLN A 78 15.52 -9.33 -33.88
N ASN A 79 15.98 -10.57 -33.71
CA ASN A 79 15.19 -11.64 -33.12
C ASN A 79 14.83 -11.33 -31.68
N ILE A 80 15.78 -10.84 -30.87
CA ILE A 80 15.53 -10.43 -29.47
C ILE A 80 14.70 -9.16 -29.42
N ARG A 81 15.00 -8.19 -30.29
CA ARG A 81 14.26 -6.94 -30.38
C ARG A 81 12.77 -7.16 -30.62
N ASN A 82 12.40 -8.09 -31.49
CA ASN A 82 11.01 -8.41 -31.84
C ASN A 82 10.22 -9.02 -30.69
N MET A 83 10.88 -9.50 -29.62
CA MET A 83 10.24 -10.04 -28.42
C MET A 83 9.83 -8.93 -27.44
N VAL A 84 10.45 -7.73 -27.55
CA VAL A 84 10.30 -6.65 -26.56
C VAL A 84 9.44 -5.52 -27.12
N ILE A 85 8.47 -5.11 -26.35
CA ILE A 85 7.58 -3.98 -26.63
C ILE A 85 7.83 -2.92 -25.56
N PHE A 86 8.39 -1.79 -25.98
CA PHE A 86 8.66 -0.65 -25.09
C PHE A 86 7.47 0.30 -25.03
N SER A 87 7.17 0.81 -23.85
CA SER A 87 6.09 1.78 -23.63
C SER A 87 6.39 2.71 -22.48
N VAL A 88 6.05 3.98 -22.62
CA VAL A 88 6.01 4.91 -21.48
C VAL A 88 4.85 4.51 -20.59
N HIS A 89 5.12 4.23 -19.32
CA HIS A 89 4.11 3.74 -18.37
C HIS A 89 4.56 3.96 -16.93
N ASP A 90 3.71 4.66 -16.18
CA ASP A 90 3.87 4.82 -14.74
C ASP A 90 3.17 3.67 -14.02
N ILE A 91 3.91 2.88 -13.27
CA ILE A 91 3.37 1.74 -12.51
C ILE A 91 2.42 2.13 -11.40
N VAL A 92 2.45 3.40 -10.96
CA VAL A 92 1.58 3.93 -9.90
C VAL A 92 0.26 4.46 -10.46
N THR A 93 0.30 5.21 -11.56
CA THR A 93 -0.86 5.97 -12.08
C THR A 93 -1.47 5.38 -13.34
N SER A 94 -0.67 4.82 -14.27
CA SER A 94 -1.18 4.28 -15.54
C SER A 94 -2.03 3.02 -15.33
N PRO A 95 -3.01 2.71 -16.18
CA PRO A 95 -3.80 1.48 -16.10
C PRO A 95 -2.90 0.23 -16.07
N PRO A 96 -3.11 -0.71 -15.14
CA PRO A 96 -2.26 -1.88 -15.04
C PRO A 96 -2.44 -2.81 -16.24
N PHE A 97 -1.36 -3.48 -16.63
CA PHE A 97 -1.44 -4.62 -17.55
C PHE A 97 -2.30 -5.74 -16.94
N SER A 98 -2.70 -6.69 -17.74
CA SER A 98 -3.47 -7.85 -17.28
C SER A 98 -2.93 -9.14 -17.90
N ARG A 99 -3.17 -10.26 -17.19
CA ARG A 99 -2.83 -11.61 -17.65
C ARG A 99 -1.34 -11.84 -17.93
N LEU A 100 -0.47 -11.21 -17.15
CA LEU A 100 0.97 -11.42 -17.21
C LEU A 100 1.35 -12.76 -16.56
N ASP A 101 2.32 -13.44 -17.11
CA ASP A 101 2.90 -14.66 -16.54
C ASP A 101 3.97 -14.33 -15.49
N MET A 102 4.72 -13.23 -15.73
CA MET A 102 5.78 -12.77 -14.84
C MET A 102 5.89 -11.24 -14.86
N ILE A 103 6.21 -10.65 -13.72
CA ILE A 103 6.63 -9.26 -13.58
C ILE A 103 8.03 -9.24 -13.02
N ILE A 104 8.90 -8.42 -13.61
CA ILE A 104 10.25 -8.14 -13.12
C ILE A 104 10.28 -6.68 -12.71
N CYS A 105 10.52 -6.42 -11.42
CA CYS A 105 10.57 -5.09 -10.83
C CYS A 105 11.79 -4.98 -9.91
N ARG A 106 12.94 -4.70 -10.51
CA ARG A 106 14.19 -4.53 -9.76
C ARG A 106 14.38 -3.03 -9.45
N ASN A 107 14.99 -2.75 -8.29
CA ASN A 107 15.43 -1.41 -7.85
C ASN A 107 14.32 -0.36 -7.56
N VAL A 108 13.10 -0.54 -8.02
CA VAL A 108 12.02 0.45 -7.94
C VAL A 108 11.27 0.41 -6.61
N VAL A 109 11.03 -0.78 -6.06
CA VAL A 109 10.21 -0.96 -4.86
C VAL A 109 10.77 -0.20 -3.65
N ASN A 110 12.09 -0.08 -3.53
CA ASN A 110 12.74 0.62 -2.43
C ASN A 110 12.65 2.15 -2.52
N ILE A 111 12.44 2.70 -3.71
CA ILE A 111 12.29 4.15 -3.94
C ILE A 111 10.93 4.63 -3.41
N PHE A 112 9.92 3.77 -3.44
CA PHE A 112 8.59 4.13 -2.99
C PHE A 112 8.47 4.19 -1.47
N ARG A 113 7.71 5.17 -0.99
CA ARG A 113 7.20 5.17 0.38
C ARG A 113 6.31 3.94 0.58
N ILE A 114 6.17 3.48 1.80
CA ILE A 114 5.49 2.23 2.16
C ILE A 114 4.07 2.12 1.57
N HIS A 115 3.35 3.25 1.51
CA HIS A 115 1.99 3.32 0.96
C HIS A 115 1.96 3.12 -0.57
N SER A 116 2.88 3.77 -1.30
CA SER A 116 3.01 3.58 -2.75
C SER A 116 3.43 2.15 -3.11
N ARG A 117 4.28 1.52 -2.28
CA ARG A 117 4.63 0.10 -2.43
C ARG A 117 3.40 -0.79 -2.40
N ARG A 118 2.51 -0.59 -1.43
CA ARG A 118 1.29 -1.39 -1.29
C ARG A 118 0.40 -1.26 -2.53
N THR A 119 0.20 -0.04 -3.03
CA THR A 119 -0.55 0.21 -4.27
C THR A 119 0.08 -0.52 -5.46
N VAL A 120 1.39 -0.40 -5.64
CA VAL A 120 2.12 -1.08 -6.73
C VAL A 120 1.98 -2.59 -6.62
N MET A 121 2.15 -3.17 -5.42
CA MET A 121 2.02 -4.63 -5.22
C MET A 121 0.59 -5.13 -5.46
N LYS A 122 -0.42 -4.36 -5.06
CA LYS A 122 -1.83 -4.64 -5.38
C LYS A 122 -2.04 -4.66 -6.91
N ARG A 123 -1.47 -3.70 -7.64
CA ARG A 123 -1.52 -3.62 -9.10
C ARG A 123 -0.79 -4.79 -9.76
N PHE A 124 0.38 -5.18 -9.25
CA PHE A 124 1.10 -6.34 -9.73
C PHE A 124 0.32 -7.64 -9.50
N SER A 125 -0.30 -7.77 -8.34
CA SER A 125 -1.18 -8.91 -8.06
C SER A 125 -2.38 -8.95 -9.02
N TYR A 126 -2.98 -7.80 -9.36
CA TYR A 126 -4.01 -7.72 -10.38
C TYR A 126 -3.48 -8.13 -11.78
N ALA A 127 -2.33 -7.59 -12.18
CA ALA A 127 -1.75 -7.79 -13.50
C ALA A 127 -1.33 -9.24 -13.76
N LEU A 128 -0.90 -9.96 -12.74
CA LEU A 128 -0.44 -11.35 -12.85
C LEU A 128 -1.61 -12.35 -12.97
N LYS A 129 -1.42 -13.36 -13.78
CA LYS A 129 -2.26 -14.58 -13.77
C LYS A 129 -2.18 -15.28 -12.42
N GLN A 130 -3.11 -16.17 -12.12
CA GLN A 130 -3.05 -17.06 -10.97
C GLN A 130 -1.76 -17.91 -11.03
N GLY A 131 -0.98 -17.90 -9.94
CA GLY A 131 0.31 -18.57 -9.87
C GLY A 131 1.44 -17.89 -10.66
N GLY A 132 1.18 -16.71 -11.25
CA GLY A 132 2.19 -15.89 -11.91
C GLY A 132 3.29 -15.44 -10.95
N LEU A 133 4.44 -15.08 -11.49
CA LEU A 133 5.65 -14.80 -10.73
C LEU A 133 5.95 -13.30 -10.67
N LEU A 134 6.41 -12.86 -9.51
CA LEU A 134 6.97 -11.52 -9.29
C LEU A 134 8.44 -11.69 -8.91
N MET A 135 9.33 -11.06 -9.67
CA MET A 135 10.76 -10.96 -9.36
C MET A 135 11.08 -9.56 -8.89
N LEU A 136 11.69 -9.47 -7.71
CA LEU A 136 12.20 -8.22 -7.12
C LEU A 136 13.72 -8.18 -7.14
N GLY A 137 14.31 -7.02 -6.88
CA GLY A 137 15.75 -6.89 -6.68
C GLY A 137 16.22 -7.47 -5.34
N GLU A 138 17.52 -7.68 -5.20
CA GLU A 138 18.12 -8.12 -3.95
C GLU A 138 17.86 -7.13 -2.81
N GLY A 139 17.61 -7.64 -1.61
CA GLY A 139 17.32 -6.84 -0.43
C GLY A 139 15.95 -6.14 -0.43
N GLN A 140 15.10 -6.40 -1.42
CA GLN A 140 13.74 -5.88 -1.48
C GLN A 140 12.77 -6.84 -0.79
N GLU A 141 12.48 -6.60 0.47
CA GLU A 141 11.53 -7.41 1.21
C GLU A 141 10.11 -6.84 1.11
N ILE A 142 9.14 -7.73 0.89
CA ILE A 142 7.71 -7.42 0.85
C ILE A 142 6.93 -8.10 1.97
N LYS A 143 7.51 -8.21 3.16
CA LYS A 143 6.89 -8.90 4.33
C LYS A 143 5.46 -8.42 4.60
N GLU A 144 5.20 -7.14 4.39
CA GLU A 144 3.89 -6.51 4.62
C GLU A 144 2.85 -6.90 3.55
N MET A 145 3.26 -7.61 2.50
CA MET A 145 2.45 -7.90 1.32
C MET A 145 2.29 -9.39 1.05
N PHE A 146 2.60 -10.23 2.04
CA PHE A 146 2.43 -11.69 1.95
C PHE A 146 0.98 -12.12 1.74
N GLN A 147 0.02 -11.22 1.95
CA GLN A 147 -1.36 -11.48 1.57
C GLN A 147 -1.57 -11.67 0.05
N TRP A 148 -0.69 -11.13 -0.80
CA TRP A 148 -0.78 -11.24 -2.26
C TRP A 148 0.26 -12.16 -2.86
N PHE A 149 1.40 -12.29 -2.22
CA PHE A 149 2.57 -12.99 -2.75
C PHE A 149 3.19 -13.91 -1.70
N THR A 150 3.58 -15.11 -2.12
CA THR A 150 4.33 -16.07 -1.30
C THR A 150 5.74 -16.18 -1.83
N PRO A 151 6.78 -16.09 -0.99
CA PRO A 151 8.15 -16.36 -1.41
C PRO A 151 8.25 -17.74 -2.08
N LEU A 152 9.06 -17.85 -3.11
CA LEU A 152 9.36 -19.13 -3.73
C LEU A 152 10.50 -19.77 -2.96
N GLU A 153 10.32 -21.01 -2.52
CA GLU A 153 11.31 -21.74 -1.72
C GLU A 153 12.67 -21.83 -2.45
N GLY A 154 13.73 -21.48 -1.75
CA GLY A 154 15.09 -21.45 -2.31
C GLY A 154 15.44 -20.20 -3.14
N HIS A 155 14.56 -19.20 -3.17
CA HIS A 155 14.77 -17.97 -3.94
C HIS A 155 14.36 -16.72 -3.16
N ASP A 156 15.30 -15.86 -2.83
CA ASP A 156 15.06 -14.66 -2.01
C ASP A 156 14.37 -13.52 -2.77
N THR A 157 14.43 -13.55 -4.10
CA THR A 157 13.90 -12.47 -4.96
C THR A 157 12.66 -12.86 -5.73
N LEU A 158 12.22 -14.13 -5.68
CA LEU A 158 11.08 -14.62 -6.44
C LEU A 158 9.88 -14.89 -5.53
N TYR A 159 8.75 -14.40 -5.98
CA TYR A 159 7.46 -14.53 -5.28
C TYR A 159 6.40 -15.05 -6.23
N ARG A 160 5.50 -15.87 -5.72
CA ARG A 160 4.36 -16.39 -6.46
C ARG A 160 3.08 -15.71 -6.02
N LYS A 161 2.25 -15.28 -6.96
CA LYS A 161 0.91 -14.77 -6.66
C LYS A 161 0.07 -15.85 -5.96
N GLN A 162 -0.51 -15.50 -4.82
CA GLN A 162 -1.38 -16.40 -4.06
C GLN A 162 -2.68 -16.72 -4.81
N LYS A 163 -3.18 -17.94 -4.61
CA LYS A 163 -4.48 -18.36 -5.13
C LYS A 163 -5.61 -17.68 -4.34
N GLY A 164 -6.70 -17.32 -5.02
CA GLY A 164 -7.89 -16.79 -4.36
C GLY A 164 -7.91 -15.28 -4.16
N VAL A 165 -6.82 -14.57 -4.47
CA VAL A 165 -6.84 -13.10 -4.49
C VAL A 165 -7.45 -12.64 -5.81
N HIS A 166 -8.77 -12.49 -5.84
CA HIS A 166 -9.49 -11.91 -6.97
C HIS A 166 -9.81 -10.46 -6.66
N TYR A 167 -9.27 -9.54 -7.42
CA TYR A 167 -9.78 -8.17 -7.45
C TYR A 167 -10.94 -8.12 -8.43
N LEU A 168 -12.13 -7.82 -7.93
CA LEU A 168 -13.32 -7.62 -8.77
C LEU A 168 -13.22 -6.35 -9.63
N LYS A 169 -12.25 -5.48 -9.35
CA LYS A 169 -11.96 -4.26 -10.12
C LYS A 169 -10.46 -4.06 -10.31
N PRO A 170 -10.01 -3.60 -11.50
CA PRO A 170 -8.64 -3.12 -11.65
C PRO A 170 -8.41 -1.93 -10.72
N PRO A 171 -7.30 -1.89 -9.99
CA PRO A 171 -6.93 -0.70 -9.24
C PRO A 171 -6.60 0.43 -10.24
N LEU A 172 -7.50 1.39 -10.38
CA LEU A 172 -7.47 2.53 -11.32
C LEU A 172 -7.63 2.17 -12.82
N GLY A 173 -8.61 2.79 -13.45
CA GLY A 173 -9.01 2.62 -14.85
C GLY A 173 -10.42 2.05 -15.04
N GLY A 174 -11.20 1.93 -13.97
CA GLY A 174 -12.63 1.65 -14.03
C GLY A 174 -13.38 2.82 -14.68
N ASN A 175 -14.50 2.52 -15.35
CA ASN A 175 -15.39 3.56 -15.86
C ASN A 175 -15.69 4.57 -14.73
N PRO A 176 -15.35 5.87 -14.88
CA PRO A 176 -15.51 6.88 -13.81
C PRO A 176 -16.92 6.95 -13.23
N GLU A 177 -17.94 6.61 -14.01
CA GLU A 177 -19.34 6.58 -13.57
C GLU A 177 -19.63 5.42 -12.61
N LYS A 178 -19.04 4.24 -12.84
CA LYS A 178 -19.20 3.09 -11.94
C LYS A 178 -18.45 3.25 -10.62
N GLU A 179 -17.26 3.87 -10.65
CA GLU A 179 -16.52 4.19 -9.43
C GLU A 179 -17.23 5.27 -8.60
N ARG A 180 -17.75 6.31 -9.24
CA ARG A 180 -18.59 7.32 -8.56
C ARG A 180 -19.80 6.68 -7.90
N SER A 181 -20.48 5.75 -8.57
CA SER A 181 -21.63 5.03 -8.01
C SER A 181 -21.25 4.13 -6.81
N ALA A 182 -20.11 3.45 -6.85
CA ALA A 182 -19.64 2.63 -5.72
C ALA A 182 -19.21 3.49 -4.53
N ASN A 183 -18.43 4.54 -4.78
CA ASN A 183 -18.03 5.48 -3.74
C ASN A 183 -19.23 6.21 -3.12
N SER A 184 -20.24 6.57 -3.91
CA SER A 184 -21.48 7.17 -3.41
C SER A 184 -22.19 6.24 -2.42
N ARG A 185 -22.30 4.95 -2.69
CA ARG A 185 -22.90 3.96 -1.77
C ARG A 185 -22.12 3.82 -0.47
N VAL A 186 -20.79 3.79 -0.55
CA VAL A 186 -19.93 3.75 0.64
C VAL A 186 -20.13 5.00 1.49
N ILE A 187 -20.17 6.18 0.85
CA ILE A 187 -20.40 7.44 1.54
C ILE A 187 -21.79 7.48 2.18
N GLU A 188 -22.84 7.05 1.47
CA GLU A 188 -24.21 6.95 2.01
C GLU A 188 -24.27 6.04 3.24
N GLU A 189 -23.60 4.88 3.21
CA GLU A 189 -23.55 3.96 4.36
C GLU A 189 -22.83 4.58 5.55
N ILE A 190 -21.71 5.29 5.33
CA ILE A 190 -20.96 5.99 6.37
C ILE A 190 -21.78 7.12 6.98
N LEU A 191 -22.46 7.94 6.16
CA LEU A 191 -23.29 9.05 6.61
C LEU A 191 -24.53 8.56 7.37
N SER A 192 -25.15 7.46 6.92
CA SER A 192 -26.31 6.85 7.60
C SER A 192 -25.96 6.27 8.97
N ALA A 193 -24.72 5.84 9.17
CA ALA A 193 -24.22 5.36 10.45
C ALA A 193 -23.95 6.48 11.48
N GLY A 194 -24.25 7.75 11.15
CA GLY A 194 -24.07 8.88 12.04
C GLY A 194 -22.62 9.23 12.37
N ILE A 195 -21.69 8.82 11.52
CA ILE A 195 -20.27 9.13 11.71
C ILE A 195 -20.03 10.62 11.45
N PRO A 196 -19.25 11.31 12.31
CA PRO A 196 -18.98 12.74 12.14
C PRO A 196 -18.32 13.04 10.80
N SER A 197 -18.36 14.31 10.39
CA SER A 197 -17.67 14.78 9.19
C SER A 197 -16.20 14.30 9.15
N CYS A 198 -15.88 13.36 8.28
CA CYS A 198 -14.61 12.65 8.24
C CYS A 198 -13.98 12.69 6.84
N ILE A 199 -12.70 12.33 6.77
CA ILE A 199 -12.04 11.95 5.53
C ILE A 199 -12.20 10.44 5.39
N VAL A 200 -12.65 9.98 4.22
CA VAL A 200 -12.77 8.55 3.92
C VAL A 200 -11.75 8.19 2.84
N THR A 201 -11.01 7.15 3.09
CA THR A 201 -10.06 6.60 2.11
C THR A 201 -10.35 5.13 1.85
N ASP A 202 -9.91 4.65 0.71
CA ASP A 202 -9.82 3.22 0.42
C ASP A 202 -8.60 2.56 1.12
N GLU A 203 -8.36 1.30 0.83
CA GLU A 203 -7.22 0.53 1.34
C GLU A 203 -5.85 1.05 0.87
N ALA A 204 -5.80 1.78 -0.24
CA ALA A 204 -4.60 2.42 -0.76
C ALA A 204 -4.39 3.82 -0.17
N TYR A 205 -5.25 4.23 0.76
CA TYR A 205 -5.32 5.56 1.36
C TYR A 205 -5.65 6.67 0.35
N GLU A 206 -6.22 6.31 -0.80
CA GLU A 206 -6.75 7.27 -1.76
C GLU A 206 -8.04 7.88 -1.18
N ILE A 207 -8.10 9.20 -1.12
CA ILE A 207 -9.27 9.91 -0.60
C ILE A 207 -10.43 9.76 -1.57
N ILE A 208 -11.53 9.22 -1.07
CA ILE A 208 -12.79 9.09 -1.80
C ILE A 208 -13.84 10.12 -1.34
N TYR A 209 -13.69 10.64 -0.11
CA TYR A 209 -14.58 11.66 0.43
C TYR A 209 -13.87 12.53 1.47
N VAL A 210 -14.20 13.81 1.48
CA VAL A 210 -13.74 14.79 2.48
C VAL A 210 -14.94 15.53 3.03
N GLY A 211 -15.25 15.33 4.32
CA GLY A 211 -16.28 16.07 5.03
C GLY A 211 -15.82 17.49 5.36
N GLN A 212 -16.78 18.36 5.73
CA GLN A 212 -16.54 19.80 5.92
C GLN A 212 -15.38 20.14 6.89
N GLN A 213 -15.21 19.37 7.95
CA GLN A 213 -14.14 19.63 8.92
C GLN A 213 -12.79 18.98 8.53
N GLY A 214 -12.81 17.89 7.75
CA GLY A 214 -11.60 17.18 7.33
C GLY A 214 -10.68 18.02 6.44
N GLY A 215 -11.26 18.88 5.60
CA GLY A 215 -10.53 19.74 4.68
C GLY A 215 -9.56 20.74 5.33
N LYS A 216 -9.79 21.11 6.59
CA LYS A 216 -8.92 22.05 7.33
C LYS A 216 -7.50 21.53 7.57
N TYR A 217 -7.32 20.21 7.54
CA TYR A 217 -6.05 19.52 7.86
C TYR A 217 -5.35 19.01 6.61
N LEU A 218 -5.86 19.35 5.43
CA LEU A 218 -5.28 18.96 4.15
C LEU A 218 -4.50 20.14 3.54
N GLU A 219 -3.25 19.91 3.22
CA GLU A 219 -2.35 20.87 2.57
C GLU A 219 -2.16 20.48 1.10
N PHE A 220 -2.72 21.26 0.19
CA PHE A 220 -2.51 21.09 -1.24
C PHE A 220 -1.28 21.87 -1.67
N LYS A 221 -0.24 21.18 -2.10
CA LYS A 221 0.95 21.82 -2.68
C LYS A 221 0.72 22.17 -4.14
N ALA A 222 1.29 23.28 -4.58
CA ALA A 222 1.34 23.62 -6.01
C ALA A 222 2.19 22.57 -6.75
N GLY A 223 1.63 21.97 -7.82
CA GLY A 223 2.26 20.92 -8.58
C GLY A 223 1.34 19.74 -8.86
N GLU A 224 1.85 18.53 -8.83
CA GLU A 224 1.06 17.32 -9.05
C GLU A 224 0.00 17.12 -7.96
N PHE A 225 -1.23 16.85 -8.39
CA PHE A 225 -2.34 16.57 -7.49
C PHE A 225 -2.29 15.13 -6.99
N SER A 226 -1.88 14.95 -5.73
CA SER A 226 -2.01 13.66 -5.06
C SER A 226 -3.39 13.51 -4.41
N ARG A 227 -4.00 12.34 -4.52
CA ARG A 227 -5.19 11.95 -3.77
C ARG A 227 -4.86 11.13 -2.52
N ASN A 228 -3.60 10.78 -2.33
CA ASN A 228 -3.20 9.97 -1.19
C ASN A 228 -3.23 10.81 0.09
N LEU A 229 -3.93 10.31 1.11
CA LEU A 229 -4.12 11.01 2.38
C LEU A 229 -2.79 11.48 3.00
N PHE A 230 -1.76 10.65 2.97
CA PHE A 230 -0.49 10.96 3.62
C PHE A 230 0.39 11.96 2.86
N ASP A 231 0.10 12.21 1.59
CA ASP A 231 0.80 13.23 0.80
C ASP A 231 0.26 14.63 1.04
N ILE A 232 -1.03 14.73 1.42
CA ILE A 232 -1.75 15.99 1.57
C ILE A 232 -2.19 16.30 3.00
N LEU A 233 -2.00 15.39 3.97
CA LEU A 233 -2.16 15.72 5.39
C LEU A 233 -1.01 16.62 5.86
N ASP A 234 -1.32 17.52 6.80
CA ASP A 234 -0.31 18.19 7.62
C ASP A 234 0.69 17.15 8.15
N LYS A 235 1.99 17.47 8.11
CA LYS A 235 3.06 16.51 8.41
C LYS A 235 2.96 15.92 9.82
N GLU A 236 2.66 16.75 10.81
CA GLU A 236 2.56 16.30 12.20
C GLU A 236 1.34 15.41 12.39
N ILE A 237 0.19 15.81 11.85
CA ILE A 237 -1.04 15.01 11.89
C ILE A 237 -0.83 13.67 11.14
N GLY A 238 -0.15 13.69 9.99
CA GLY A 238 0.17 12.51 9.21
C GLY A 238 0.92 11.44 9.99
N ILE A 239 1.83 11.84 10.91
CA ILE A 239 2.56 10.90 11.78
C ILE A 239 1.58 10.17 12.71
N TYR A 240 0.66 10.90 13.37
CA TYR A 240 -0.33 10.30 14.26
C TYR A 240 -1.31 9.40 13.53
N VAL A 241 -1.84 9.84 12.38
CA VAL A 241 -2.74 9.02 11.55
C VAL A 241 -2.05 7.74 11.11
N ASN A 242 -0.80 7.81 10.66
CA ASN A 242 -0.02 6.63 10.26
C ASN A 242 0.17 5.65 11.42
N MET A 243 0.48 6.16 12.61
CA MET A 243 0.62 5.32 13.82
C MET A 243 -0.70 4.59 14.14
N LEU A 244 -1.84 5.28 14.07
CA LEU A 244 -3.16 4.70 14.34
C LEU A 244 -3.55 3.65 13.29
N VAL A 245 -3.35 3.96 12.01
CA VAL A 245 -3.59 3.02 10.90
C VAL A 245 -2.77 1.74 11.07
N ARG A 246 -1.48 1.85 11.41
CA ARG A 246 -0.63 0.68 11.66
C ARG A 246 -1.08 -0.20 12.82
N LYS A 247 -1.69 0.39 13.86
CA LYS A 247 -2.28 -0.38 14.95
C LYS A 247 -3.50 -1.16 14.45
N LEU A 248 -4.40 -0.49 13.73
CA LEU A 248 -5.61 -1.09 13.17
C LEU A 248 -5.31 -2.22 12.16
N GLU A 249 -4.20 -2.12 11.42
CA GLU A 249 -3.78 -3.15 10.47
C GLU A 249 -3.24 -4.42 11.14
N LYS A 250 -2.75 -4.33 12.38
CA LYS A 250 -2.28 -5.50 13.15
C LYS A 250 -3.44 -6.34 13.69
N GLU A 251 -4.59 -5.74 13.87
CA GLU A 251 -5.81 -6.42 14.32
C GLU A 251 -6.50 -7.06 13.10
N ALA A 252 -6.13 -8.31 12.80
CA ALA A 252 -6.61 -9.01 11.62
C ALA A 252 -8.13 -9.27 11.69
N GLY A 253 -8.88 -8.74 10.71
CA GLY A 253 -10.24 -9.21 10.39
C GLY A 253 -11.40 -8.57 11.15
N ALA A 254 -11.20 -7.63 12.06
CA ALA A 254 -12.27 -6.93 12.78
C ALA A 254 -12.37 -5.44 12.39
N GLU A 255 -13.60 -4.92 12.38
CA GLU A 255 -13.78 -3.47 12.43
C GLU A 255 -13.22 -2.94 13.74
N SER A 256 -12.32 -1.98 13.67
CA SER A 256 -11.61 -1.47 14.83
C SER A 256 -11.46 0.04 14.78
N ARG A 257 -11.34 0.65 15.97
CA ARG A 257 -11.21 2.10 16.14
C ARG A 257 -10.02 2.40 17.05
N GLU A 258 -9.20 3.34 16.61
CA GLU A 258 -8.09 3.86 17.39
C GLU A 258 -8.15 5.39 17.47
N SER A 259 -7.58 5.96 18.54
CA SER A 259 -7.50 7.41 18.70
C SER A 259 -6.21 7.85 19.38
N ALA A 260 -5.77 9.07 19.06
CA ALA A 260 -4.64 9.72 19.70
C ALA A 260 -4.95 11.19 19.94
N VAL A 261 -4.25 11.80 20.91
CA VAL A 261 -4.38 13.23 21.21
C VAL A 261 -3.04 13.91 20.97
N MET A 262 -3.03 14.87 20.07
CA MET A 262 -1.90 15.73 19.77
C MET A 262 -2.04 17.06 20.53
N LYS A 263 -1.01 17.46 21.28
CA LYS A 263 -1.00 18.77 21.94
C LYS A 263 -0.63 19.84 20.93
N ARG A 264 -1.32 20.97 20.96
CA ARG A 264 -1.07 22.20 20.20
C ARG A 264 -0.90 23.40 21.13
N ASN A 265 -0.37 24.51 20.61
CA ASN A 265 -0.17 25.73 21.39
C ASN A 265 -1.48 26.35 21.91
N THR A 266 -2.60 26.08 21.26
CA THR A 266 -3.95 26.64 21.58
C THR A 266 -4.93 25.59 22.08
N GLY A 267 -4.45 24.42 22.50
CA GLY A 267 -5.33 23.34 22.97
C GLY A 267 -4.82 21.95 22.57
N SER A 268 -5.73 21.03 22.33
CA SER A 268 -5.38 19.68 21.85
C SER A 268 -6.27 19.25 20.70
N LEU A 269 -5.69 18.45 19.80
CA LEU A 269 -6.38 17.84 18.67
C LEU A 269 -6.50 16.34 18.91
N ALA A 270 -7.72 15.84 19.08
CA ALA A 270 -7.98 14.41 19.09
C ALA A 270 -8.12 13.92 17.64
N ILE A 271 -7.39 12.88 17.31
CA ILE A 271 -7.34 12.26 15.99
C ILE A 271 -7.92 10.85 16.14
N HIS A 272 -8.92 10.54 15.35
CA HIS A 272 -9.62 9.27 15.38
C HIS A 272 -9.53 8.59 14.04
N VAL A 273 -9.29 7.29 14.05
CA VAL A 273 -9.29 6.46 12.85
C VAL A 273 -10.15 5.22 13.10
N ILE A 274 -11.07 4.95 12.18
CA ILE A 274 -11.81 3.69 12.14
C ILE A 274 -11.40 2.95 10.88
N ARG A 275 -11.19 1.65 11.00
CA ARG A 275 -11.08 0.72 9.89
C ARG A 275 -12.40 -0.03 9.78
N LYS A 276 -13.10 0.11 8.66
CA LYS A 276 -14.42 -0.45 8.43
C LYS A 276 -14.48 -1.26 7.14
N PHE A 277 -15.18 -2.40 7.18
CA PHE A 277 -15.38 -3.26 6.03
C PHE A 277 -16.74 -2.98 5.39
N ILE A 278 -16.75 -2.44 4.17
CA ILE A 278 -17.95 -2.02 3.46
C ILE A 278 -17.85 -2.53 2.02
N LEU A 279 -18.92 -3.15 1.49
CA LEU A 279 -19.02 -3.63 0.12
C LEU A 279 -17.76 -4.42 -0.35
N GLU A 280 -17.34 -5.38 0.46
CA GLU A 280 -16.20 -6.29 0.20
C GLU A 280 -14.83 -5.61 0.14
N SER A 281 -14.68 -4.40 0.69
CA SER A 281 -13.42 -3.66 0.77
C SER A 281 -13.26 -2.96 2.11
N TRP A 282 -12.00 -2.74 2.51
CA TRP A 282 -11.68 -2.01 3.72
C TRP A 282 -11.58 -0.51 3.43
N TYR A 283 -12.12 0.31 4.33
CA TYR A 283 -12.05 1.76 4.28
C TYR A 283 -11.52 2.29 5.61
N TYR A 284 -10.80 3.43 5.53
CA TYR A 284 -10.35 4.15 6.71
C TYR A 284 -11.11 5.47 6.79
N LEU A 285 -11.70 5.72 7.95
CA LEU A 285 -12.42 6.94 8.27
C LEU A 285 -11.57 7.71 9.28
N VAL A 286 -11.15 8.91 8.92
CA VAL A 286 -10.31 9.76 9.75
C VAL A 286 -11.08 11.04 10.06
N TRP A 287 -11.21 11.39 11.35
CA TRP A 287 -11.77 12.67 11.74
C TRP A 287 -11.02 13.28 12.90
N PHE A 288 -11.29 14.55 13.15
CA PHE A 288 -10.54 15.40 14.05
C PHE A 288 -11.51 16.14 14.99
N GLU A 289 -11.15 16.20 16.27
CA GLU A 289 -11.89 16.98 17.28
C GLU A 289 -10.92 17.94 17.95
N GLU A 290 -11.16 19.25 17.77
CA GLU A 290 -10.42 20.28 18.49
C GLU A 290 -10.99 20.40 19.91
N LYS A 291 -10.14 20.38 20.92
CA LYS A 291 -10.52 20.61 22.32
C LYS A 291 -9.81 21.85 22.83
N SER A 292 -10.59 22.82 23.28
CA SER A 292 -10.04 24.00 23.94
C SER A 292 -9.35 23.61 25.27
N GLU A 293 -8.41 24.42 25.74
CA GLU A 293 -7.79 24.20 27.07
C GLU A 293 -8.81 24.18 28.19
N GLU A 294 -9.86 24.93 28.08
CA GLU A 294 -10.95 25.03 29.05
C GLU A 294 -11.77 23.74 29.12
N GLU A 295 -12.12 23.16 27.97
CA GLU A 295 -12.79 21.85 27.88
C GLU A 295 -11.87 20.70 28.35
N ALA A 296 -10.58 20.76 28.04
CA ALA A 296 -9.60 19.78 28.49
C ALA A 296 -9.39 19.85 30.03
N ARG A 297 -9.42 21.05 30.62
CA ARG A 297 -9.40 21.24 32.07
C ARG A 297 -10.67 20.71 32.75
N LYS A 298 -11.84 21.05 32.20
CA LYS A 298 -13.14 20.61 32.73
C LYS A 298 -13.25 19.09 32.74
N LYS A 299 -12.85 18.45 31.62
CA LYS A 299 -12.83 16.98 31.52
C LYS A 299 -11.84 16.33 32.49
N ARG A 300 -10.66 16.93 32.73
CA ARG A 300 -9.71 16.42 33.72
C ARG A 300 -10.26 16.49 35.14
N THR A 301 -11.01 17.56 35.47
CA THR A 301 -11.67 17.70 36.74
C THR A 301 -12.76 16.64 36.92
N GLU A 302 -13.60 16.45 35.88
CA GLU A 302 -14.64 15.41 35.88
C GLU A 302 -14.06 13.98 35.98
N ASP A 303 -12.96 13.69 35.24
CA ASP A 303 -12.28 12.40 35.32
C ASP A 303 -11.61 12.17 36.70
N TYR A 304 -11.08 13.22 37.33
CA TYR A 304 -10.51 13.15 38.66
C TYR A 304 -11.61 12.90 39.73
N GLU A 305 -12.70 13.66 39.69
CA GLU A 305 -13.85 13.49 40.59
C GLU A 305 -14.46 12.10 40.43
N ARG A 306 -14.57 11.61 39.22
CA ARG A 306 -15.05 10.25 38.95
C ARG A 306 -14.11 9.17 39.53
N ALA A 307 -12.81 9.31 39.35
CA ALA A 307 -11.82 8.37 39.89
C ALA A 307 -11.83 8.38 41.45
N GLU A 308 -12.05 9.54 42.06
CA GLU A 308 -12.18 9.69 43.50
C GLU A 308 -13.47 9.03 44.04
N LEU A 309 -14.59 9.23 43.35
CA LEU A 309 -15.87 8.55 43.64
C LEU A 309 -15.78 7.03 43.49
N GLU A 310 -15.11 6.54 42.42
CA GLU A 310 -14.88 5.10 42.23
C GLU A 310 -14.00 4.50 43.35
N ARG A 311 -13.04 5.28 43.85
CA ARG A 311 -12.19 4.87 44.98
C ARG A 311 -12.97 4.84 46.26
N GLU A 312 -13.80 5.84 46.54
CA GLU A 312 -14.67 5.86 47.75
C GLU A 312 -15.68 4.73 47.70
N LEU A 313 -16.28 4.46 46.54
CA LEU A 313 -17.21 3.35 46.38
C LEU A 313 -16.53 2.00 46.65
N ARG A 314 -15.31 1.79 46.19
CA ARG A 314 -14.53 0.58 46.45
C ARG A 314 -14.24 0.40 47.93
N LEU A 315 -13.78 1.47 48.62
CA LEU A 315 -13.52 1.44 50.07
C LEU A 315 -14.80 1.16 50.86
N SER A 316 -15.94 1.74 50.47
CA SER A 316 -17.23 1.46 51.06
C SER A 316 -17.68 0.02 50.86
N GLN A 317 -17.46 -0.55 49.68
CA GLN A 317 -17.74 -1.97 49.40
C GLN A 317 -16.87 -2.92 50.24
N GLU A 318 -15.58 -2.61 50.38
CA GLU A 318 -14.66 -3.39 51.21
C GLU A 318 -15.07 -3.35 52.69
N SER A 319 -15.44 -2.17 53.22
CA SER A 319 -15.93 -2.02 54.58
C SER A 319 -17.25 -2.78 54.84
N LEU A 320 -18.15 -2.78 53.84
CA LEU A 320 -19.40 -3.51 53.92
C LEU A 320 -19.20 -5.03 53.95
N LEU A 321 -18.27 -5.51 53.12
CA LEU A 321 -17.87 -6.93 53.09
C LEU A 321 -17.30 -7.37 54.46
N GLN A 322 -16.42 -6.54 55.04
CA GLN A 322 -15.80 -6.82 56.31
C GLN A 322 -16.85 -6.87 57.46
N ALA A 323 -17.82 -5.92 57.45
CA ALA A 323 -18.93 -5.93 58.39
C ALA A 323 -19.85 -7.15 58.23
N LEU A 324 -20.07 -7.62 57.03
CA LEU A 324 -20.83 -8.85 56.74
C LEU A 324 -20.11 -10.10 57.24
N GLU A 325 -18.81 -10.19 57.08
CA GLU A 325 -17.98 -11.29 57.59
C GLU A 325 -17.98 -11.31 59.12
N GLU A 326 -17.90 -10.14 59.79
CA GLU A 326 -18.01 -10.03 61.23
C GLU A 326 -19.39 -10.46 61.75
N LEU A 327 -20.47 -10.09 61.06
CA LEU A 327 -21.83 -10.52 61.38
C LEU A 327 -22.03 -12.03 61.22
N GLU A 328 -21.46 -12.64 60.17
CA GLU A 328 -21.49 -14.10 59.99
C GLU A 328 -20.70 -14.82 61.10
N MET A 329 -19.54 -14.31 61.48
CA MET A 329 -18.77 -14.89 62.57
C MET A 329 -19.52 -14.79 63.95
N LEU A 330 -20.20 -13.66 64.17
CA LEU A 330 -21.02 -13.50 65.40
C LEU A 330 -22.23 -14.46 65.34
N ARG A 331 -22.90 -14.60 64.27
CA ARG A 331 -24.01 -15.54 64.09
C ARG A 331 -23.58 -17.00 64.35
N ASN A 332 -22.45 -17.44 63.81
CA ASN A 332 -21.91 -18.79 64.04
C ASN A 332 -21.41 -19.03 65.47
N LYS A 333 -21.26 -18.00 66.29
CA LYS A 333 -20.83 -18.09 67.65
C LYS A 333 -22.03 -18.19 68.64
N TYR A 334 -23.23 -17.83 68.20
CA TYR A 334 -24.44 -17.85 68.99
C TYR A 334 -25.49 -18.90 68.52
N GLU A 335 -25.23 -19.62 67.44
CA GLU A 335 -25.84 -20.90 67.12
C GLU A 335 -25.02 -22.05 67.70
#